data_dabf3938b703ca9512ea4861cb1499d6
#
_entry.id   dabf3938b703ca9512ea4861cb1499d6
#
_cell.length_a   1.000
_cell.length_b   1.000
_cell.length_c   1.000
_cell.angle_alpha   90.00
_cell.angle_beta   90.00
_cell.angle_gamma   90.00
#
_symmetry.space_group_name_H-M   'P 1'
#
loop_
_entity.id
_entity.type
_entity.pdbx_description
1 polymer ?
#
loop_
_entity_poly.entity_id
_entity_poly.type
_entity_poly.pdbx_seq_one_letter_code
_entity_poly.pdbx_strand_id
1 'polypeptide(L)'
;WSSAIGALTSALGDSSMAFGVNAVSTGQRSIAMAASSSSLGEYSIALGRYASSGGMFSLAQGDRSNAAGLNATAVGSNSNAAGAKAIALGNAAKATEIMSIALGDTANASKEYSMALGVSSAASAANAIAVGRNSAAAGVDSLALGRLSVASAANAIAMGAESEAAENATAIGNNAHAKGVNSIAMGSGSIADKVNTIALGN
;
A
#
# COMPACT_ATOMS: atom_id res chain seq x y z
N TRP A 1 -27.45 -17.36 15.23
CA TRP A 1 -27.74 -17.96 13.92
C TRP A 1 -26.45 -17.97 13.09
N SER A 2 -25.98 -19.13 12.66
CA SER A 2 -24.83 -19.26 11.78
C SER A 2 -25.13 -20.26 10.65
N SER A 3 -24.48 -20.09 9.50
CA SER A 3 -24.67 -20.94 8.33
C SER A 3 -23.34 -21.44 7.79
N ALA A 4 -23.19 -22.77 7.68
CA ALA A 4 -22.00 -23.41 7.10
C ALA A 4 -22.44 -24.32 5.93
N ILE A 5 -21.93 -24.07 4.73
CA ILE A 5 -22.24 -24.83 3.52
C ILE A 5 -20.96 -25.25 2.81
N GLY A 6 -20.71 -26.55 2.76
CA GLY A 6 -19.54 -27.17 2.13
C GLY A 6 -18.92 -28.27 2.99
N ALA A 7 -17.96 -28.98 2.42
CA ALA A 7 -17.23 -29.99 3.16
C ALA A 7 -16.23 -29.37 4.12
N LEU A 8 -16.18 -29.80 5.38
CA LEU A 8 -15.28 -29.28 6.42
C LEU A 8 -15.43 -27.79 6.68
N THR A 9 -16.60 -27.22 6.40
CA THR A 9 -16.90 -25.80 6.58
C THR A 9 -17.30 -25.52 8.03
N SER A 10 -16.87 -24.39 8.60
CA SER A 10 -17.11 -24.04 10.00
C SER A 10 -17.57 -22.60 10.15
N ALA A 11 -18.78 -22.37 10.66
CA ALA A 11 -19.33 -21.07 11.01
C ALA A 11 -19.60 -21.04 12.53
N LEU A 12 -18.62 -20.57 13.30
CA LEU A 12 -18.62 -20.64 14.78
C LEU A 12 -19.02 -19.30 15.43
N GLY A 13 -18.84 -18.18 14.73
CA GLY A 13 -19.25 -16.88 15.23
C GLY A 13 -20.78 -16.73 15.25
N ASP A 14 -21.32 -15.97 16.20
CA ASP A 14 -22.75 -15.65 16.18
C ASP A 14 -23.10 -14.85 14.93
N SER A 15 -24.17 -15.28 14.24
CA SER A 15 -24.61 -14.71 12.96
C SER A 15 -23.55 -14.75 11.84
N SER A 16 -22.62 -15.71 11.89
CA SER A 16 -21.56 -15.87 10.89
C SER A 16 -22.00 -16.73 9.71
N MET A 17 -21.34 -16.59 8.56
CA MET A 17 -21.57 -17.38 7.35
C MET A 17 -20.26 -17.92 6.80
N ALA A 18 -20.23 -19.22 6.46
CA ALA A 18 -19.11 -19.87 5.82
C ALA A 18 -19.59 -20.70 4.62
N PHE A 19 -19.06 -20.43 3.43
CA PHE A 19 -19.40 -21.12 2.19
C PHE A 19 -18.15 -21.60 1.47
N GLY A 20 -18.00 -22.89 1.27
CA GLY A 20 -16.89 -23.48 0.53
C GLY A 20 -16.17 -24.56 1.30
N VAL A 21 -15.38 -25.37 0.60
CA VAL A 21 -14.58 -26.43 1.23
C VAL A 21 -13.55 -25.82 2.18
N ASN A 22 -13.51 -26.27 3.43
CA ASN A 22 -12.63 -25.75 4.49
C ASN A 22 -12.79 -24.24 4.77
N ALA A 23 -13.92 -23.62 4.43
CA ALA A 23 -14.17 -22.22 4.78
C ALA A 23 -14.42 -22.10 6.30
N VAL A 24 -13.81 -21.08 6.94
CA VAL A 24 -13.90 -20.86 8.39
C VAL A 24 -14.34 -19.43 8.69
N SER A 25 -15.42 -19.28 9.46
CA SER A 25 -15.95 -17.98 9.90
C SER A 25 -16.17 -18.03 11.41
N THR A 26 -15.22 -17.46 12.18
CA THR A 26 -15.24 -17.50 13.65
C THR A 26 -15.58 -16.15 14.28
N GLY A 27 -15.40 -15.07 13.57
CA GLY A 27 -15.81 -13.75 14.05
C GLY A 27 -17.32 -13.61 14.13
N GLN A 28 -17.83 -12.84 15.11
CA GLN A 28 -19.23 -12.50 15.16
C GLN A 28 -19.63 -11.72 13.88
N ARG A 29 -20.75 -12.10 13.25
CA ARG A 29 -21.25 -11.48 12.01
C ARG A 29 -20.23 -11.47 10.86
N SER A 30 -19.30 -12.42 10.86
CA SER A 30 -18.28 -12.54 9.82
C SER A 30 -18.74 -13.39 8.65
N ILE A 31 -18.12 -13.21 7.48
CA ILE A 31 -18.43 -13.95 6.26
C ILE A 31 -17.15 -14.51 5.65
N ALA A 32 -17.11 -15.82 5.41
CA ALA A 32 -16.02 -16.48 4.69
C ALA A 32 -16.60 -17.22 3.47
N MET A 33 -16.21 -16.82 2.26
CA MET A 33 -16.73 -17.40 1.02
C MET A 33 -15.59 -17.81 0.09
N ALA A 34 -15.55 -19.04 -0.26
CA ALA A 34 -14.69 -19.82 -1.13
C ALA A 34 -13.80 -20.83 -0.37
N ALA A 35 -13.10 -21.68 -1.12
CA ALA A 35 -12.28 -22.75 -0.53
C ALA A 35 -11.17 -22.17 0.35
N SER A 36 -11.08 -22.69 1.57
CA SER A 36 -10.07 -22.31 2.58
C SER A 36 -10.06 -20.79 2.92
N SER A 37 -11.16 -20.09 2.69
CA SER A 37 -11.31 -18.72 3.16
C SER A 37 -11.44 -18.69 4.68
N SER A 38 -10.90 -17.64 5.33
CA SER A 38 -10.88 -17.52 6.78
C SER A 38 -11.29 -16.10 7.21
N SER A 39 -12.39 -15.97 7.95
CA SER A 39 -12.89 -14.70 8.48
C SER A 39 -12.95 -14.79 10.01
N LEU A 40 -11.93 -14.23 10.67
CA LEU A 40 -11.70 -14.39 12.10
C LEU A 40 -12.11 -13.16 12.91
N GLY A 41 -12.01 -11.98 12.31
CA GLY A 41 -12.39 -10.72 12.95
C GLY A 41 -13.90 -10.55 13.05
N GLU A 42 -14.37 -9.88 14.08
CA GLU A 42 -15.77 -9.45 14.19
C GLU A 42 -16.14 -8.52 13.02
N TYR A 43 -17.30 -8.72 12.40
CA TYR A 43 -17.76 -8.01 11.18
C TYR A 43 -16.81 -8.11 9.99
N SER A 44 -15.93 -9.09 9.95
CA SER A 44 -14.96 -9.23 8.86
C SER A 44 -15.53 -10.02 7.69
N ILE A 45 -14.96 -9.80 6.50
CA ILE A 45 -15.38 -10.45 5.26
C ILE A 45 -14.15 -10.99 4.52
N ALA A 46 -14.15 -12.29 4.23
CA ALA A 46 -13.12 -12.97 3.44
C ALA A 46 -13.75 -13.61 2.20
N LEU A 47 -13.47 -13.06 1.02
CA LEU A 47 -14.01 -13.51 -0.28
C LEU A 47 -12.88 -13.92 -1.22
N GLY A 48 -12.68 -15.21 -1.39
CA GLY A 48 -11.66 -15.75 -2.28
C GLY A 48 -10.96 -16.96 -1.70
N ARG A 49 -10.36 -17.76 -2.55
CA ARG A 49 -9.61 -18.95 -2.14
C ARG A 49 -8.41 -18.53 -1.29
N TYR A 50 -8.29 -19.08 -0.10
CA TYR A 50 -7.29 -18.70 0.90
C TYR A 50 -7.32 -17.22 1.33
N ALA A 51 -8.41 -16.48 1.07
CA ALA A 51 -8.58 -15.14 1.60
C ALA A 51 -8.65 -15.17 3.12
N SER A 52 -7.96 -14.25 3.78
CA SER A 52 -7.90 -14.17 5.25
C SER A 52 -8.27 -12.76 5.72
N SER A 53 -9.27 -12.65 6.56
CA SER A 53 -9.76 -11.40 7.13
C SER A 53 -9.71 -11.52 8.66
N GLY A 54 -8.54 -11.15 9.24
CA GLY A 54 -8.24 -11.32 10.66
C GLY A 54 -8.65 -10.14 11.53
N GLY A 55 -8.63 -8.94 10.99
CA GLY A 55 -8.97 -7.73 11.73
C GLY A 55 -10.49 -7.54 11.90
N MET A 56 -10.91 -6.92 13.00
CA MET A 56 -12.29 -6.45 13.15
C MET A 56 -12.62 -5.44 12.05
N PHE A 57 -13.81 -5.52 11.42
CA PHE A 57 -14.26 -4.71 10.28
C PHE A 57 -13.35 -4.79 9.06
N SER A 58 -12.56 -5.85 8.90
CA SER A 58 -11.66 -5.99 7.76
C SER A 58 -12.33 -6.66 6.56
N LEU A 59 -11.82 -6.34 5.35
CA LEU A 59 -12.24 -6.93 4.09
C LEU A 59 -11.04 -7.51 3.35
N ALA A 60 -11.05 -8.82 3.09
CA ALA A 60 -10.09 -9.50 2.23
C ALA A 60 -10.82 -10.08 1.01
N GLN A 61 -10.52 -9.58 -0.19
CA GLN A 61 -11.15 -10.02 -1.43
C GLN A 61 -10.12 -10.36 -2.50
N GLY A 62 -10.04 -11.62 -2.87
CA GLY A 62 -9.10 -12.14 -3.88
C GLY A 62 -8.43 -13.44 -3.44
N ASP A 63 -7.79 -14.14 -4.37
CA ASP A 63 -7.00 -15.33 -4.05
C ASP A 63 -5.83 -14.94 -3.13
N ARG A 64 -5.71 -15.58 -1.96
CA ARG A 64 -4.68 -15.29 -0.95
C ARG A 64 -4.61 -13.83 -0.49
N SER A 65 -5.70 -13.08 -0.59
CA SER A 65 -5.76 -11.74 0.00
C SER A 65 -5.72 -11.81 1.53
N ASN A 66 -5.05 -10.86 2.18
CA ASN A 66 -4.90 -10.82 3.63
C ASN A 66 -5.22 -9.43 4.19
N ALA A 67 -6.24 -9.31 5.02
CA ALA A 67 -6.62 -8.11 5.74
C ALA A 67 -6.54 -8.37 7.25
N ALA A 68 -5.33 -8.24 7.82
CA ALA A 68 -5.07 -8.58 9.22
C ALA A 68 -5.30 -7.42 10.19
N GLY A 69 -5.22 -6.19 9.72
CA GLY A 69 -5.39 -5.00 10.56
C GLY A 69 -6.86 -4.69 10.87
N LEU A 70 -7.10 -4.00 11.99
CA LEU A 70 -8.39 -3.40 12.32
C LEU A 70 -8.82 -2.42 11.21
N ASN A 71 -10.04 -2.54 10.68
CA ASN A 71 -10.55 -1.74 9.55
C ASN A 71 -9.67 -1.82 8.28
N ALA A 72 -8.89 -2.89 8.11
CA ALA A 72 -8.04 -3.06 6.93
C ALA A 72 -8.84 -3.54 5.71
N THR A 73 -8.40 -3.12 4.53
CA THR A 73 -8.99 -3.53 3.25
C THR A 73 -7.92 -4.06 2.31
N ALA A 74 -8.02 -5.33 1.92
CA ALA A 74 -7.13 -6.00 0.98
C ALA A 74 -7.94 -6.54 -0.20
N VAL A 75 -7.79 -5.95 -1.39
CA VAL A 75 -8.50 -6.36 -2.60
C VAL A 75 -7.51 -6.63 -3.74
N GLY A 76 -7.54 -7.83 -4.24
CA GLY A 76 -6.63 -8.31 -5.28
C GLY A 76 -5.93 -9.62 -4.88
N SER A 77 -5.45 -10.35 -5.87
CA SER A 77 -4.69 -11.59 -5.59
C SER A 77 -3.40 -11.26 -4.84
N ASN A 78 -3.11 -12.01 -3.76
CA ASN A 78 -1.93 -11.81 -2.90
C ASN A 78 -1.81 -10.40 -2.28
N SER A 79 -2.89 -9.61 -2.26
CA SER A 79 -2.89 -8.30 -1.59
C SER A 79 -2.75 -8.46 -0.08
N ASN A 80 -2.05 -7.54 0.58
CA ASN A 80 -1.78 -7.60 2.01
C ASN A 80 -1.98 -6.24 2.69
N ALA A 81 -3.02 -6.10 3.49
CA ALA A 81 -3.29 -4.95 4.36
C ALA A 81 -3.14 -5.39 5.82
N ALA A 82 -1.90 -5.33 6.35
CA ALA A 82 -1.58 -5.82 7.68
C ALA A 82 -1.74 -4.76 8.77
N GLY A 83 -1.52 -3.50 8.44
CA GLY A 83 -1.66 -2.40 9.37
C GLY A 83 -3.12 -2.05 9.71
N ALA A 84 -3.36 -1.48 10.89
CA ALA A 84 -4.68 -0.95 11.21
C ALA A 84 -5.06 0.19 10.25
N LYS A 85 -6.28 0.14 9.70
CA LYS A 85 -6.79 1.09 8.70
C LYS A 85 -5.95 1.11 7.40
N ALA A 86 -5.17 0.07 7.15
CA ALA A 86 -4.40 -0.05 5.92
C ALA A 86 -5.28 -0.43 4.73
N ILE A 87 -4.91 0.06 3.54
CA ILE A 87 -5.61 -0.22 2.29
C ILE A 87 -4.62 -0.76 1.25
N ALA A 88 -4.83 -1.99 0.78
CA ALA A 88 -4.04 -2.62 -0.27
C ALA A 88 -4.95 -3.04 -1.42
N LEU A 89 -4.93 -2.30 -2.54
CA LEU A 89 -5.73 -2.59 -3.73
C LEU A 89 -4.85 -2.86 -4.94
N GLY A 90 -4.87 -4.06 -5.42
CA GLY A 90 -4.09 -4.53 -6.58
C GLY A 90 -3.46 -5.90 -6.33
N ASN A 91 -3.02 -6.54 -7.41
CA ASN A 91 -2.30 -7.80 -7.28
C ASN A 91 -0.97 -7.56 -6.54
N ALA A 92 -0.73 -8.37 -5.51
CA ALA A 92 0.45 -8.28 -4.65
C ALA A 92 0.71 -6.88 -4.03
N ALA A 93 -0.32 -6.01 -3.96
CA ALA A 93 -0.22 -4.73 -3.26
C ALA A 93 0.00 -4.95 -1.75
N LYS A 94 0.86 -4.13 -1.13
CA LYS A 94 1.24 -4.26 0.28
C LYS A 94 1.10 -2.94 1.03
N ALA A 95 0.24 -2.93 2.04
CA ALA A 95 0.06 -1.85 3.00
C ALA A 95 0.25 -2.44 4.41
N THR A 96 1.47 -2.34 4.97
CA THR A 96 1.86 -3.18 6.10
C THR A 96 1.77 -2.50 7.45
N GLU A 97 1.77 -1.18 7.48
CA GLU A 97 1.76 -0.39 8.70
C GLU A 97 0.49 0.47 8.83
N ILE A 98 0.31 1.10 9.99
CA ILE A 98 -0.87 1.88 10.33
C ILE A 98 -1.15 2.96 9.27
N MET A 99 -2.41 3.00 8.79
CA MET A 99 -2.89 4.00 7.81
C MET A 99 -2.08 4.05 6.51
N SER A 100 -1.34 2.98 6.19
CA SER A 100 -0.63 2.90 4.91
C SER A 100 -1.60 2.59 3.77
N ILE A 101 -1.33 3.12 2.58
CA ILE A 101 -2.17 2.96 1.38
C ILE A 101 -1.31 2.50 0.21
N ALA A 102 -1.62 1.34 -0.36
CA ALA A 102 -0.97 0.80 -1.54
C ALA A 102 -2.00 0.51 -2.63
N LEU A 103 -1.99 1.28 -3.72
CA LEU A 103 -2.89 1.13 -4.86
C LEU A 103 -2.11 0.87 -6.15
N GLY A 104 -2.24 -0.30 -6.69
CA GLY A 104 -1.59 -0.72 -7.95
C GLY A 104 -1.00 -2.12 -7.84
N ASP A 105 -0.70 -2.70 -8.98
CA ASP A 105 0.01 -3.98 -9.05
C ASP A 105 1.40 -3.82 -8.40
N THR A 106 1.71 -4.68 -7.41
CA THR A 106 2.95 -4.66 -6.64
C THR A 106 3.29 -3.34 -5.94
N ALA A 107 2.31 -2.44 -5.77
CA ALA A 107 2.50 -1.22 -4.98
C ALA A 107 2.85 -1.56 -3.52
N ASN A 108 3.79 -0.81 -2.92
CA ASN A 108 4.31 -1.10 -1.59
C ASN A 108 4.36 0.15 -0.69
N ALA A 109 3.49 0.23 0.30
CA ALA A 109 3.48 1.22 1.36
C ALA A 109 3.84 0.53 2.68
N SER A 110 5.11 0.61 3.08
CA SER A 110 5.68 -0.25 4.12
C SER A 110 5.89 0.40 5.48
N LYS A 111 5.53 1.67 5.61
CA LYS A 111 5.64 2.43 6.86
C LYS A 111 4.35 3.15 7.19
N GLU A 112 4.23 3.62 8.44
CA GLU A 112 3.07 4.35 8.92
C GLU A 112 2.78 5.61 8.08
N TYR A 113 1.50 5.83 7.78
CA TYR A 113 1.03 6.96 6.98
C TYR A 113 1.62 7.04 5.57
N SER A 114 2.32 6.00 5.10
CA SER A 114 2.90 5.99 3.76
C SER A 114 1.86 5.73 2.68
N MET A 115 2.06 6.30 1.49
CA MET A 115 1.15 6.16 0.36
C MET A 115 1.89 5.80 -0.93
N ALA A 116 1.57 4.67 -1.53
CA ALA A 116 2.14 4.19 -2.79
C ALA A 116 1.03 4.01 -3.82
N LEU A 117 0.96 4.88 -4.82
CA LEU A 117 -0.05 4.87 -5.88
C LEU A 117 0.59 4.65 -7.25
N GLY A 118 0.37 3.50 -7.82
CA GLY A 118 0.87 3.14 -9.16
C GLY A 118 1.50 1.75 -9.18
N VAL A 119 1.67 1.22 -10.37
CA VAL A 119 2.34 -0.08 -10.57
C VAL A 119 3.78 0.00 -10.06
N SER A 120 4.15 -0.91 -9.17
CA SER A 120 5.49 -0.99 -8.57
C SER A 120 5.95 0.31 -7.89
N SER A 121 5.02 1.15 -7.43
CA SER A 121 5.35 2.32 -6.61
C SER A 121 5.79 1.89 -5.21
N ALA A 122 6.74 2.61 -4.61
CA ALA A 122 7.28 2.29 -3.29
C ALA A 122 7.36 3.52 -2.38
N ALA A 123 6.60 3.49 -1.28
CA ALA A 123 6.70 4.45 -0.19
C ALA A 123 7.25 3.72 1.04
N SER A 124 8.56 3.84 1.30
CA SER A 124 9.29 2.99 2.23
C SER A 124 9.72 3.67 3.53
N ALA A 125 9.29 4.90 3.75
CA ALA A 125 9.51 5.63 5.00
C ALA A 125 8.19 6.21 5.55
N ALA A 126 8.19 6.65 6.81
CA ALA A 126 7.03 7.27 7.45
C ALA A 126 6.62 8.56 6.72
N ASN A 127 5.31 8.76 6.54
CA ASN A 127 4.71 9.88 5.80
C ASN A 127 5.18 10.00 4.33
N ALA A 128 5.87 9.01 3.78
CA ALA A 128 6.35 9.05 2.41
C ALA A 128 5.21 8.87 1.41
N ILE A 129 5.23 9.64 0.31
CA ILE A 129 4.23 9.59 -0.76
C ILE A 129 4.92 9.30 -2.09
N ALA A 130 4.58 8.17 -2.71
CA ALA A 130 5.07 7.77 -4.03
C ALA A 130 3.90 7.61 -4.99
N VAL A 131 3.79 8.46 -6.00
CA VAL A 131 2.72 8.45 -7.00
C VAL A 131 3.28 8.37 -8.41
N GLY A 132 2.96 7.27 -9.09
CA GLY A 132 3.42 7.00 -10.45
C GLY A 132 4.01 5.60 -10.59
N ARG A 133 4.11 5.11 -11.81
CA ARG A 133 4.73 3.80 -12.08
C ARG A 133 6.21 3.82 -11.73
N ASN A 134 6.65 2.87 -10.90
CA ASN A 134 8.03 2.76 -10.42
C ASN A 134 8.53 4.03 -9.69
N SER A 135 7.63 4.83 -9.10
CA SER A 135 8.02 5.94 -8.24
C SER A 135 8.55 5.43 -6.89
N ALA A 136 9.54 6.13 -6.31
CA ALA A 136 10.13 5.73 -5.04
C ALA A 136 10.27 6.92 -4.09
N ALA A 137 9.59 6.87 -2.94
CA ALA A 137 9.73 7.80 -1.83
C ALA A 137 10.36 7.04 -0.65
N ALA A 138 11.68 7.22 -0.47
CA ALA A 138 12.47 6.44 0.48
C ALA A 138 12.80 7.19 1.77
N GLY A 139 12.66 8.50 1.78
CA GLY A 139 12.90 9.34 2.96
C GLY A 139 11.64 9.59 3.78
N VAL A 140 11.80 9.88 5.07
CA VAL A 140 10.73 10.38 5.93
C VAL A 140 10.21 11.71 5.37
N ASP A 141 8.89 11.90 5.34
CA ASP A 141 8.24 13.10 4.81
C ASP A 141 8.59 13.41 3.34
N SER A 142 8.99 12.39 2.56
CA SER A 142 9.38 12.56 1.16
C SER A 142 8.21 12.42 0.19
N LEU A 143 8.29 13.13 -0.95
CA LEU A 143 7.30 13.11 -2.01
C LEU A 143 7.96 12.77 -3.36
N ALA A 144 7.57 11.67 -3.98
CA ALA A 144 7.94 11.28 -5.33
C ALA A 144 6.68 11.25 -6.22
N LEU A 145 6.54 12.21 -7.12
CA LEU A 145 5.39 12.35 -8.00
C LEU A 145 5.82 12.31 -9.47
N GLY A 146 5.58 11.20 -10.12
CA GLY A 146 5.89 10.97 -11.54
C GLY A 146 6.39 9.56 -11.80
N ARG A 147 6.36 9.14 -13.07
CA ARG A 147 6.94 7.87 -13.48
C ARG A 147 8.45 7.85 -13.20
N LEU A 148 8.95 6.84 -12.50
CA LEU A 148 10.38 6.70 -12.15
C LEU A 148 10.93 7.89 -11.33
N SER A 149 10.07 8.67 -10.68
CA SER A 149 10.54 9.74 -9.76
C SER A 149 11.14 9.13 -8.49
N VAL A 150 12.20 9.73 -7.96
CA VAL A 150 12.92 9.25 -6.78
C VAL A 150 13.13 10.37 -5.76
N ALA A 151 12.50 10.28 -4.61
CA ALA A 151 12.76 11.09 -3.44
C ALA A 151 13.54 10.24 -2.43
N SER A 152 14.89 10.34 -2.46
CA SER A 152 15.78 9.34 -1.89
C SER A 152 16.05 9.49 -0.38
N ALA A 153 15.78 10.68 0.18
CA ALA A 153 16.10 10.98 1.57
C ALA A 153 15.04 11.86 2.23
N ALA A 154 15.23 12.20 3.51
CA ALA A 154 14.26 12.95 4.30
C ALA A 154 13.93 14.31 3.67
N ASN A 155 12.65 14.68 3.72
CA ASN A 155 12.10 15.93 3.17
C ASN A 155 12.39 16.15 1.68
N ALA A 156 12.76 15.11 0.94
CA ALA A 156 13.01 15.20 -0.50
C ALA A 156 11.70 15.37 -1.29
N ILE A 157 11.68 16.25 -2.27
CA ILE A 157 10.56 16.47 -3.17
C ILE A 157 11.02 16.24 -4.61
N ALA A 158 10.53 15.19 -5.26
CA ALA A 158 10.81 14.86 -6.65
C ALA A 158 9.49 14.86 -7.44
N MET A 159 9.25 15.91 -8.25
CA MET A 159 8.03 16.09 -9.04
C MET A 159 8.35 16.15 -10.53
N GLY A 160 7.94 15.16 -11.26
CA GLY A 160 8.17 14.99 -12.70
C GLY A 160 8.63 13.58 -13.03
N ALA A 161 8.46 13.18 -14.28
CA ALA A 161 8.97 11.87 -14.71
C ALA A 161 10.50 11.86 -14.62
N GLU A 162 11.07 10.79 -14.04
CA GLU A 162 12.52 10.62 -13.91
C GLU A 162 13.20 11.71 -13.06
N SER A 163 12.45 12.46 -12.24
CA SER A 163 13.01 13.45 -11.31
C SER A 163 13.69 12.77 -10.12
N GLU A 164 14.77 13.36 -9.60
CA GLU A 164 15.52 12.83 -8.47
C GLU A 164 15.83 13.93 -7.44
N ALA A 165 15.51 13.70 -6.17
CA ALA A 165 15.79 14.63 -5.08
C ALA A 165 16.51 13.94 -3.92
N ALA A 166 17.59 14.58 -3.43
CA ALA A 166 18.35 14.19 -2.26
C ALA A 166 17.74 14.77 -0.97
N GLU A 167 18.45 14.72 0.15
CA GLU A 167 18.00 15.21 1.45
C GLU A 167 17.68 16.71 1.43
N ASN A 168 16.48 17.07 1.91
CA ASN A 168 15.96 18.44 1.92
C ASN A 168 15.97 19.14 0.53
N ALA A 169 16.09 18.37 -0.54
CA ALA A 169 16.18 18.91 -1.89
C ALA A 169 14.85 18.88 -2.62
N THR A 170 14.70 19.77 -3.60
CA THR A 170 13.49 19.88 -4.43
C THR A 170 13.84 19.79 -5.90
N ALA A 171 13.36 18.75 -6.59
CA ALA A 171 13.49 18.57 -8.03
C ALA A 171 12.12 18.66 -8.69
N ILE A 172 11.89 19.67 -9.53
CA ILE A 172 10.61 19.88 -10.23
C ILE A 172 10.84 19.97 -11.73
N GLY A 173 10.34 19.03 -12.48
CA GLY A 173 10.45 18.95 -13.93
C GLY A 173 10.82 17.55 -14.40
N ASN A 174 10.55 17.25 -15.68
CA ASN A 174 11.01 16.01 -16.28
C ASN A 174 12.53 15.92 -16.22
N ASN A 175 13.07 14.80 -15.70
CA ASN A 175 14.51 14.58 -15.57
C ASN A 175 15.25 15.71 -14.80
N ALA A 176 14.58 16.35 -13.83
CA ALA A 176 15.21 17.32 -12.94
C ALA A 176 15.96 16.61 -11.82
N HIS A 177 17.21 16.97 -11.55
CA HIS A 177 18.08 16.35 -10.54
C HIS A 177 18.56 17.35 -9.50
N ALA A 178 18.03 17.28 -8.29
CA ALA A 178 18.49 18.02 -7.13
C ALA A 178 19.31 17.09 -6.21
N LYS A 179 20.57 16.83 -6.56
CA LYS A 179 21.45 15.84 -5.91
C LYS A 179 22.22 16.41 -4.72
N GLY A 180 22.38 17.71 -4.66
CA GLY A 180 22.98 18.36 -3.50
C GLY A 180 21.99 18.42 -2.32
N VAL A 181 22.47 18.27 -1.10
CA VAL A 181 21.65 18.52 0.11
C VAL A 181 21.17 19.97 0.12
N ASN A 182 19.92 20.22 0.45
CA ASN A 182 19.26 21.54 0.41
C ASN A 182 19.28 22.20 -0.98
N SER A 183 19.39 21.45 -2.07
CA SER A 183 19.42 22.00 -3.42
C SER A 183 18.02 22.09 -4.05
N ILE A 184 17.87 22.97 -5.05
CA ILE A 184 16.66 23.14 -5.83
C ILE A 184 16.99 23.03 -7.31
N ALA A 185 16.36 22.12 -8.03
CA ALA A 185 16.42 21.98 -9.48
C ALA A 185 15.02 22.16 -10.07
N MET A 186 14.75 23.26 -10.77
CA MET A 186 13.45 23.56 -11.37
C MET A 186 13.58 23.73 -12.89
N GLY A 187 12.81 22.95 -13.62
CA GLY A 187 12.80 22.92 -15.08
C GLY A 187 13.21 21.55 -15.61
N SER A 188 12.79 21.26 -16.85
CA SER A 188 13.14 19.98 -17.50
C SER A 188 14.65 19.88 -17.66
N GLY A 189 15.25 18.77 -17.22
CA GLY A 189 16.69 18.53 -17.32
C GLY A 189 17.57 19.40 -16.42
N SER A 190 17.00 20.20 -15.51
CA SER A 190 17.79 21.03 -14.60
C SER A 190 18.59 20.20 -13.60
N ILE A 191 19.82 20.60 -13.30
CA ILE A 191 20.74 19.85 -12.44
C ILE A 191 21.32 20.75 -11.35
N ALA A 192 21.11 20.39 -10.09
CA ALA A 192 21.68 21.06 -8.91
C ALA A 192 22.46 20.04 -8.08
N ASP A 193 23.74 19.83 -8.42
CA ASP A 193 24.57 18.75 -7.86
C ASP A 193 25.28 19.11 -6.55
N LYS A 194 25.35 20.38 -6.21
CA LYS A 194 26.09 20.85 -5.03
C LYS A 194 25.15 21.26 -3.92
N VAL A 195 25.63 21.15 -2.68
CA VAL A 195 24.93 21.60 -1.47
C VAL A 195 24.53 23.08 -1.59
N ASN A 196 23.28 23.40 -1.20
CA ASN A 196 22.75 24.76 -1.19
C ASN A 196 22.72 25.43 -2.56
N THR A 197 22.63 24.70 -3.67
CA THR A 197 22.56 25.30 -5.02
C THR A 197 21.14 25.36 -5.55
N ILE A 198 20.89 26.32 -6.40
CA ILE A 198 19.64 26.47 -7.15
C ILE A 198 19.95 26.46 -8.64
N ALA A 199 19.30 25.59 -9.38
CA ALA A 199 19.34 25.52 -10.84
C ALA A 199 17.93 25.75 -11.39
N LEU A 200 17.76 26.79 -12.21
CA LEU A 200 16.50 27.14 -12.85
C LEU A 200 16.65 27.01 -14.37
N GLY A 201 15.85 26.07 -14.94
CA GLY A 201 15.94 25.78 -16.37
C GLY A 201 17.13 24.87 -16.73
N ASN A 202 17.30 24.69 -18.02
CA ASN A 202 18.36 23.88 -18.63
C ASN A 202 19.25 24.80 -19.50
#